data_7f26f4b05c0be859b2dc8e9be9b24bf7
#
_entry.id   7f26f4b05c0be859b2dc8e9be9b24bf7
#
_cell.length_a   1.000
_cell.length_b   1.000
_cell.length_c   1.000
_cell.angle_alpha   90.00
_cell.angle_beta   90.00
_cell.angle_gamma   90.00
#
_symmetry.space_group_name_H-M   'P 1'
#
loop_
_entity.id
_entity.type
_entity.pdbx_description
1 polymer ?
#
loop_
_entity_poly.entity_id
_entity_poly.type
_entity_poly.pdbx_seq_one_letter_code
_entity_poly.pdbx_strand_id
1 'polypeptide(L)'
;IFLLGPPGVAKSMVARRLKLMFRGGTAFEYLMSRFSTPDEIFGPVSIARLKNEDTYERMTEGYLPTATVVFLDEIWKAGPAIQNALLTVINEKIFRNGQFSVRVPMKGLIAASNELPASGQGLEALYDRFLVRKLVGGIEDLSDFDRMISTADESEPEMDEHLAVSDEEYRQWQEQMKSVGLHYSVLEVIHSLKDKLEDYNRQLENADSPSDVALYVSDRRWKKIVRLLRASAFLQGNTEVRLSDCLLMVHCLWNETSQIDWVRDAVLTAVGESVRGYVLNLSGIETDLQALKKEL
;
A
#
# COMPACT_ATOMS: atom_id res chain seq x y z
N ILE A 1 -1.55 -2.59 -2.07
CA ILE A 1 -2.39 -1.39 -2.25
C ILE A 1 -3.84 -1.83 -2.31
N PHE A 2 -4.73 -1.07 -1.67
CA PHE A 2 -6.18 -1.23 -1.79
C PHE A 2 -6.78 0.04 -2.42
N LEU A 3 -7.56 -0.14 -3.48
CA LEU A 3 -8.24 0.93 -4.21
C LEU A 3 -9.74 0.83 -3.94
N LEU A 4 -10.30 1.85 -3.29
CA LEU A 4 -11.72 1.97 -3.02
C LEU A 4 -12.34 2.99 -3.98
N GLY A 5 -13.37 2.60 -4.71
CA GLY A 5 -14.06 3.53 -5.60
C GLY A 5 -15.04 2.85 -6.54
N PRO A 6 -15.89 3.63 -7.22
CA PRO A 6 -16.91 3.11 -8.11
C PRO A 6 -16.31 2.32 -9.29
N PRO A 7 -17.08 1.50 -9.96
CA PRO A 7 -16.66 0.85 -11.20
C PRO A 7 -16.37 1.89 -12.29
N GLY A 8 -15.51 1.56 -13.26
CA GLY A 8 -15.23 2.41 -14.41
C GLY A 8 -14.17 3.50 -14.20
N VAL A 9 -13.55 3.62 -13.01
CA VAL A 9 -12.51 4.64 -12.73
C VAL A 9 -11.08 4.11 -12.97
N ALA A 10 -10.90 3.23 -13.94
CA ALA A 10 -9.60 2.73 -14.40
C ALA A 10 -8.70 2.05 -13.35
N LYS A 11 -9.27 1.47 -12.26
CA LYS A 11 -8.49 0.81 -11.19
C LYS A 11 -7.59 -0.33 -11.72
N SER A 12 -8.08 -1.15 -12.66
CA SER A 12 -7.32 -2.25 -13.27
C SER A 12 -6.16 -1.76 -14.16
N MET A 13 -6.30 -0.60 -14.79
CA MET A 13 -5.26 -0.02 -15.65
C MET A 13 -3.96 0.24 -14.89
N VAL A 14 -4.05 0.58 -13.60
CA VAL A 14 -2.87 0.80 -12.73
C VAL A 14 -2.00 -0.46 -12.67
N ALA A 15 -2.60 -1.64 -12.52
CA ALA A 15 -1.86 -2.90 -12.46
C ALA A 15 -1.23 -3.25 -13.81
N ARG A 16 -1.96 -3.05 -14.91
CA ARG A 16 -1.46 -3.29 -16.26
C ARG A 16 -0.24 -2.43 -16.57
N ARG A 17 -0.25 -1.17 -16.15
CA ARG A 17 0.90 -0.27 -16.32
C ARG A 17 2.04 -0.60 -15.37
N LEU A 18 1.74 -1.02 -14.14
CA LEU A 18 2.76 -1.36 -13.15
C LEU A 18 3.62 -2.56 -13.59
N LYS A 19 3.07 -3.56 -14.32
CA LYS A 19 3.86 -4.69 -14.83
C LYS A 19 5.00 -4.23 -15.74
N LEU A 20 4.80 -3.17 -16.53
CA LEU A 20 5.79 -2.64 -17.46
C LEU A 20 7.04 -2.11 -16.76
N MET A 21 6.94 -1.73 -15.49
CA MET A 21 8.10 -1.28 -14.71
C MET A 21 9.10 -2.40 -14.41
N PHE A 22 8.73 -3.66 -14.63
CA PHE A 22 9.59 -4.81 -14.35
C PHE A 22 9.91 -5.55 -15.64
N ARG A 23 11.20 -5.75 -15.90
CA ARG A 23 11.67 -6.47 -17.09
C ARG A 23 11.11 -7.89 -17.12
N GLY A 24 10.42 -8.25 -18.20
CA GLY A 24 9.71 -9.53 -18.30
C GLY A 24 8.57 -9.70 -17.29
N GLY A 25 8.07 -8.59 -16.72
CA GLY A 25 7.00 -8.62 -15.72
C GLY A 25 5.69 -9.18 -16.27
N THR A 26 5.10 -10.11 -15.53
CA THR A 26 3.80 -10.72 -15.82
C THR A 26 2.72 -10.13 -14.91
N ALA A 27 1.50 -9.99 -15.41
CA ALA A 27 0.36 -9.58 -14.62
C ALA A 27 -0.65 -10.72 -14.53
N PHE A 28 -1.25 -10.87 -13.35
CA PHE A 28 -2.44 -11.67 -13.13
C PHE A 28 -3.58 -10.76 -12.71
N GLU A 29 -4.68 -10.77 -13.45
CA GLU A 29 -5.88 -9.97 -13.17
C GLU A 29 -7.07 -10.90 -12.98
N TYR A 30 -7.84 -10.65 -11.92
CA TYR A 30 -9.02 -11.46 -11.66
C TYR A 30 -10.12 -10.64 -10.96
N LEU A 31 -11.35 -10.78 -11.46
CA LEU A 31 -12.56 -10.22 -10.85
C LEU A 31 -13.18 -11.26 -9.91
N MET A 32 -13.13 -11.01 -8.62
CA MET A 32 -13.67 -11.90 -7.60
C MET A 32 -15.20 -11.93 -7.65
N SER A 33 -15.76 -13.10 -7.43
CA SER A 33 -17.17 -13.33 -7.23
C SER A 33 -17.40 -14.28 -6.05
N ARG A 34 -18.64 -14.40 -5.60
CA ARG A 34 -19.00 -15.39 -4.55
C ARG A 34 -18.81 -16.84 -5.00
N PHE A 35 -18.74 -17.07 -6.30
CA PHE A 35 -18.55 -18.38 -6.92
C PHE A 35 -17.12 -18.65 -7.35
N SER A 36 -16.21 -17.68 -7.15
CA SER A 36 -14.78 -17.84 -7.49
C SER A 36 -14.18 -19.01 -6.75
N THR A 37 -13.44 -19.82 -7.48
CA THR A 37 -12.78 -21.02 -6.99
C THR A 37 -11.26 -20.82 -6.86
N PRO A 38 -10.58 -21.56 -5.96
CA PRO A 38 -9.12 -21.53 -5.90
C PRO A 38 -8.43 -21.90 -7.21
N ASP A 39 -9.06 -22.71 -8.06
CA ASP A 39 -8.51 -23.14 -9.34
C ASP A 39 -8.35 -22.01 -10.35
N GLU A 40 -9.26 -21.03 -10.31
CA GLU A 40 -9.23 -19.85 -11.19
C GLU A 40 -8.14 -18.85 -10.80
N ILE A 41 -7.69 -18.88 -9.56
CA ILE A 41 -6.72 -17.93 -9.01
C ILE A 41 -5.33 -18.54 -8.89
N PHE A 42 -5.26 -19.78 -8.40
CA PHE A 42 -3.99 -20.45 -8.10
C PHE A 42 -3.63 -21.55 -9.13
N GLY A 43 -4.51 -21.79 -10.09
CA GLY A 43 -4.37 -22.81 -11.14
C GLY A 43 -5.10 -24.12 -10.81
N PRO A 44 -5.52 -24.84 -11.86
CA PRO A 44 -6.21 -26.13 -11.73
C PRO A 44 -5.28 -27.23 -11.22
N VAL A 45 -5.87 -28.26 -10.61
CA VAL A 45 -5.12 -29.45 -10.17
C VAL A 45 -4.62 -30.23 -11.38
N SER A 46 -3.36 -30.65 -11.34
CA SER A 46 -2.76 -31.51 -12.37
C SER A 46 -3.30 -32.94 -12.27
N ILE A 47 -4.18 -33.29 -13.21
CA ILE A 47 -4.76 -34.65 -13.27
C ILE A 47 -3.67 -35.70 -13.54
N ALA A 48 -2.64 -35.35 -14.32
CA ALA A 48 -1.54 -36.25 -14.63
C ALA A 48 -0.72 -36.62 -13.40
N ARG A 49 -0.36 -35.62 -12.55
CA ARG A 49 0.37 -35.85 -11.31
C ARG A 49 -0.47 -36.59 -10.28
N LEU A 50 -1.75 -36.27 -10.21
CA LEU A 50 -2.67 -36.96 -9.31
C LEU A 50 -2.80 -38.45 -9.66
N LYS A 51 -2.87 -38.78 -10.96
CA LYS A 51 -3.01 -40.20 -11.41
C LYS A 51 -1.73 -40.98 -11.40
N ASN A 52 -0.60 -40.35 -11.75
CA ASN A 52 0.66 -41.10 -11.96
C ASN A 52 1.57 -41.07 -10.73
N GLU A 53 1.48 -40.03 -9.91
CA GLU A 53 2.39 -39.76 -8.79
C GLU A 53 1.67 -39.72 -7.44
N ASP A 54 0.33 -39.85 -7.43
CA ASP A 54 -0.52 -39.69 -6.24
C ASP A 54 -0.25 -38.36 -5.50
N THR A 55 0.13 -37.32 -6.27
CA THR A 55 0.45 -36.01 -5.73
C THR A 55 -0.59 -34.96 -6.10
N TYR A 56 -1.07 -34.21 -5.11
CA TYR A 56 -2.00 -33.10 -5.30
C TYR A 56 -1.21 -31.82 -5.58
N GLU A 57 -1.02 -31.49 -6.85
CA GLU A 57 -0.35 -30.27 -7.26
C GLU A 57 -1.16 -29.50 -8.29
N ARG A 58 -1.05 -28.16 -8.23
CA ARG A 58 -1.70 -27.23 -9.17
C ARG A 58 -0.75 -26.83 -10.29
N MET A 59 -1.32 -26.58 -11.45
CA MET A 59 -0.65 -25.98 -12.59
C MET A 59 -0.66 -24.46 -12.40
N THR A 60 0.42 -23.90 -11.90
CA THR A 60 0.48 -22.49 -11.47
C THR A 60 0.90 -21.51 -12.56
N GLU A 61 1.36 -22.00 -13.72
CA GLU A 61 1.80 -21.14 -14.81
C GLU A 61 0.65 -20.31 -15.38
N GLY A 62 0.88 -18.98 -15.46
CA GLY A 62 -0.15 -18.02 -15.88
C GLY A 62 -1.15 -17.63 -14.79
N TYR A 63 -1.02 -18.16 -13.57
CA TYR A 63 -1.86 -17.84 -12.44
C TYR A 63 -1.12 -16.99 -11.38
N LEU A 64 -1.85 -16.55 -10.36
CA LEU A 64 -1.32 -15.68 -9.29
C LEU A 64 0.05 -16.13 -8.75
N PRO A 65 0.33 -17.42 -8.49
CA PRO A 65 1.60 -17.82 -7.90
C PRO A 65 2.84 -17.53 -8.75
N THR A 66 2.68 -17.30 -10.06
CA THR A 66 3.79 -16.99 -10.98
C THR A 66 3.81 -15.52 -11.43
N ALA A 67 2.85 -14.71 -11.00
CA ALA A 67 2.72 -13.33 -11.44
C ALA A 67 3.67 -12.38 -10.70
N THR A 68 4.21 -11.41 -11.43
CA THR A 68 5.01 -10.28 -10.90
C THR A 68 4.12 -9.21 -10.28
N VAL A 69 3.00 -8.89 -10.93
CA VAL A 69 1.99 -7.94 -10.46
C VAL A 69 0.63 -8.63 -10.44
N VAL A 70 -0.08 -8.49 -9.36
CA VAL A 70 -1.41 -9.09 -9.17
C VAL A 70 -2.44 -7.98 -8.99
N PHE A 71 -3.54 -8.06 -9.73
CA PHE A 71 -4.73 -7.24 -9.55
C PHE A 71 -5.93 -8.11 -9.22
N LEU A 72 -6.56 -7.84 -8.07
CA LEU A 72 -7.76 -8.56 -7.63
C LEU A 72 -8.89 -7.54 -7.45
N ASP A 73 -9.87 -7.58 -8.36
CA ASP A 73 -11.05 -6.73 -8.25
C ASP A 73 -12.12 -7.40 -7.40
N GLU A 74 -12.95 -6.60 -6.74
CA GLU A 74 -14.02 -7.05 -5.84
C GLU A 74 -13.51 -8.04 -4.77
N ILE A 75 -12.36 -7.75 -4.19
CA ILE A 75 -11.60 -8.67 -3.31
C ILE A 75 -12.43 -9.25 -2.15
N TRP A 76 -13.41 -8.50 -1.64
CA TRP A 76 -14.23 -8.91 -0.50
C TRP A 76 -15.26 -9.99 -0.84
N LYS A 77 -15.49 -10.25 -2.14
CA LYS A 77 -16.36 -11.33 -2.62
C LYS A 77 -15.66 -12.71 -2.59
N ALA A 78 -14.35 -12.76 -2.36
CA ALA A 78 -13.59 -13.99 -2.29
C ALA A 78 -14.09 -14.89 -1.15
N GLY A 79 -14.24 -16.19 -1.41
CA GLY A 79 -14.57 -17.17 -0.38
C GLY A 79 -13.43 -17.43 0.61
N PRO A 80 -13.70 -18.02 1.79
CA PRO A 80 -12.71 -18.22 2.87
C PRO A 80 -11.45 -18.98 2.46
N ALA A 81 -11.56 -19.96 1.56
CA ALA A 81 -10.42 -20.75 1.07
C ALA A 81 -9.43 -19.85 0.29
N ILE A 82 -9.94 -18.95 -0.55
CA ILE A 82 -9.13 -18.00 -1.30
C ILE A 82 -8.50 -16.97 -0.36
N GLN A 83 -9.28 -16.43 0.58
CA GLN A 83 -8.80 -15.46 1.56
C GLN A 83 -7.64 -16.01 2.39
N ASN A 84 -7.73 -17.23 2.88
CA ASN A 84 -6.67 -17.88 3.66
C ASN A 84 -5.40 -18.11 2.83
N ALA A 85 -5.54 -18.53 1.58
CA ALA A 85 -4.40 -18.67 0.67
C ALA A 85 -3.74 -17.32 0.38
N LEU A 86 -4.54 -16.27 0.14
CA LEU A 86 -4.05 -14.89 -0.06
C LEU A 86 -3.32 -14.35 1.16
N LEU A 87 -3.80 -14.62 2.38
CA LEU A 87 -3.12 -14.23 3.61
C LEU A 87 -1.69 -14.77 3.67
N THR A 88 -1.49 -16.03 3.31
CA THR A 88 -0.16 -16.65 3.26
C THR A 88 0.70 -16.03 2.17
N VAL A 89 0.17 -15.91 0.96
CA VAL A 89 0.89 -15.32 -0.19
C VAL A 89 1.31 -13.87 0.08
N ILE A 90 0.43 -13.05 0.64
CA ILE A 90 0.71 -11.64 0.90
C ILE A 90 1.78 -11.47 1.99
N ASN A 91 1.75 -12.31 3.04
CA ASN A 91 2.68 -12.18 4.16
C ASN A 91 4.04 -12.81 3.88
N GLU A 92 4.04 -14.04 3.38
CA GLU A 92 5.23 -14.87 3.31
C GLU A 92 5.83 -14.91 1.92
N LYS A 93 5.08 -14.47 0.89
CA LYS A 93 5.46 -14.64 -0.51
C LYS A 93 5.66 -16.11 -0.87
N ILE A 94 4.89 -16.98 -0.26
CA ILE A 94 4.93 -18.43 -0.44
C ILE A 94 3.52 -18.91 -0.80
N PHE A 95 3.45 -19.75 -1.81
CA PHE A 95 2.26 -20.52 -2.17
C PHE A 95 2.53 -22.01 -1.87
N ARG A 96 1.63 -22.65 -1.13
CA ARG A 96 1.69 -24.08 -0.85
C ARG A 96 1.01 -24.85 -1.98
N ASN A 97 1.81 -25.57 -2.73
CA ASN A 97 1.36 -26.39 -3.86
C ASN A 97 1.55 -27.87 -3.55
N GLY A 98 0.52 -28.50 -2.96
CA GLY A 98 0.62 -29.86 -2.45
C GLY A 98 1.65 -29.98 -1.32
N GLN A 99 2.66 -30.81 -1.53
CA GLN A 99 3.77 -31.00 -0.57
C GLN A 99 4.87 -29.94 -0.70
N PHE A 100 4.86 -29.13 -1.77
CA PHE A 100 5.89 -28.14 -2.06
C PHE A 100 5.47 -26.73 -1.64
N SER A 101 6.46 -25.93 -1.29
CA SER A 101 6.30 -24.49 -1.07
C SER A 101 7.00 -23.74 -2.17
N VAL A 102 6.24 -23.00 -2.96
CA VAL A 102 6.74 -22.22 -4.10
C VAL A 102 6.84 -20.75 -3.70
N ARG A 103 7.99 -20.14 -3.92
CA ARG A 103 8.14 -18.68 -3.70
C ARG A 103 7.45 -17.93 -4.82
N VAL A 104 6.55 -17.04 -4.44
CA VAL A 104 5.80 -16.19 -5.38
C VAL A 104 6.66 -14.97 -5.75
N PRO A 105 6.92 -14.71 -7.04
CA PRO A 105 7.78 -13.61 -7.49
C PRO A 105 7.08 -12.24 -7.39
N MET A 106 5.93 -12.18 -6.76
CA MET A 106 5.06 -11.00 -6.69
C MET A 106 5.76 -9.78 -6.09
N LYS A 107 5.93 -8.73 -6.88
CA LYS A 107 6.49 -7.43 -6.49
C LYS A 107 5.40 -6.44 -6.10
N GLY A 108 4.21 -6.54 -6.72
CA GLY A 108 3.05 -5.70 -6.44
C GLY A 108 1.75 -6.47 -6.34
N LEU A 109 0.94 -6.14 -5.32
CA LEU A 109 -0.45 -6.58 -5.22
C LEU A 109 -1.34 -5.36 -5.10
N ILE A 110 -2.29 -5.24 -5.99
CA ILE A 110 -3.34 -4.23 -5.99
C ILE A 110 -4.66 -4.96 -5.85
N ALA A 111 -5.41 -4.64 -4.83
CA ALA A 111 -6.79 -5.08 -4.68
C ALA A 111 -7.71 -3.89 -4.86
N ALA A 112 -8.89 -4.12 -5.38
CA ALA A 112 -9.90 -3.10 -5.57
C ALA A 112 -11.27 -3.58 -5.07
N SER A 113 -12.11 -2.64 -4.67
CA SER A 113 -13.53 -2.86 -4.39
C SER A 113 -14.27 -1.52 -4.48
N ASN A 114 -15.58 -1.59 -4.60
CA ASN A 114 -16.47 -0.44 -4.48
C ASN A 114 -16.97 -0.22 -3.03
N GLU A 115 -16.66 -1.14 -2.14
CA GLU A 115 -17.05 -1.12 -0.73
C GLU A 115 -15.89 -1.54 0.19
N LEU A 116 -15.98 -1.19 1.47
CA LEU A 116 -15.09 -1.70 2.51
C LEU A 116 -15.53 -3.11 2.94
N PRO A 117 -14.63 -3.89 3.58
CA PRO A 117 -15.02 -5.19 4.11
C PRO A 117 -16.09 -5.04 5.17
N ALA A 118 -17.13 -5.87 5.10
CA ALA A 118 -18.17 -5.88 6.13
C ALA A 118 -17.61 -6.37 7.47
N SER A 119 -17.94 -5.67 8.54
CA SER A 119 -17.51 -6.02 9.89
C SER A 119 -18.01 -7.40 10.31
N GLY A 120 -17.18 -8.15 11.06
CA GLY A 120 -17.55 -9.45 11.61
C GLY A 120 -17.56 -10.61 10.60
N GLN A 121 -17.07 -10.41 9.39
CA GLN A 121 -16.96 -11.47 8.38
C GLN A 121 -15.56 -12.12 8.31
N GLY A 122 -14.65 -11.74 9.22
CA GLY A 122 -13.28 -12.26 9.25
C GLY A 122 -12.37 -11.69 8.17
N LEU A 123 -12.80 -10.63 7.47
CA LEU A 123 -12.06 -9.95 6.41
C LEU A 123 -11.03 -8.95 6.95
N GLU A 124 -11.12 -8.59 8.22
CA GLU A 124 -10.29 -7.58 8.87
C GLU A 124 -8.80 -7.95 8.79
N ALA A 125 -8.50 -9.24 8.91
CA ALA A 125 -7.14 -9.74 8.81
C ALA A 125 -6.56 -9.57 7.40
N LEU A 126 -7.35 -9.73 6.35
CA LEU A 126 -6.94 -9.49 4.96
C LEU A 126 -6.83 -7.98 4.69
N TYR A 127 -7.78 -7.20 5.18
CA TYR A 127 -7.79 -5.74 5.03
C TYR A 127 -6.55 -5.09 5.67
N ASP A 128 -6.15 -5.53 6.87
CA ASP A 128 -4.93 -5.04 7.55
C ASP A 128 -3.63 -5.32 6.75
N ARG A 129 -3.64 -6.25 5.77
CA ARG A 129 -2.46 -6.51 4.91
C ARG A 129 -2.27 -5.43 3.84
N PHE A 130 -3.33 -4.74 3.46
CA PHE A 130 -3.25 -3.64 2.50
C PHE A 130 -2.78 -2.37 3.21
N LEU A 131 -1.49 -2.08 3.07
CA LEU A 131 -0.84 -0.96 3.74
C LEU A 131 -1.34 0.38 3.21
N VAL A 132 -1.30 0.55 1.88
CA VAL A 132 -1.73 1.79 1.22
C VAL A 132 -3.17 1.62 0.78
N ARG A 133 -4.01 2.55 1.18
CA ARG A 133 -5.44 2.60 0.86
C ARG A 133 -5.73 3.93 0.20
N LYS A 134 -6.38 3.88 -0.96
CA LYS A 134 -6.63 5.08 -1.77
C LYS A 134 -8.07 5.11 -2.24
N LEU A 135 -8.75 6.24 -2.00
CA LEU A 135 -10.00 6.53 -2.70
C LEU A 135 -9.68 6.87 -4.15
N VAL A 136 -10.43 6.28 -5.07
CA VAL A 136 -10.33 6.54 -6.51
C VAL A 136 -11.69 7.03 -6.97
N GLY A 137 -11.76 8.29 -7.34
CA GLY A 137 -12.95 8.94 -7.91
C GLY A 137 -12.88 9.04 -9.43
N GLY A 138 -13.91 9.61 -10.02
CA GLY A 138 -13.89 10.07 -11.40
C GLY A 138 -12.91 11.23 -11.60
N ILE A 139 -12.71 11.63 -12.84
CA ILE A 139 -11.91 12.80 -13.20
C ILE A 139 -12.71 14.05 -12.81
N GLU A 140 -12.14 14.89 -11.93
CA GLU A 140 -12.77 16.12 -11.44
C GLU A 140 -12.35 17.34 -12.28
N ASP A 141 -11.11 17.35 -12.77
CA ASP A 141 -10.61 18.43 -13.63
C ASP A 141 -11.18 18.31 -15.05
N LEU A 142 -11.84 19.38 -15.52
CA LEU A 142 -12.48 19.42 -16.83
C LEU A 142 -11.48 19.28 -17.98
N SER A 143 -10.26 19.81 -17.85
CA SER A 143 -9.24 19.71 -18.90
C SER A 143 -8.73 18.28 -19.04
N ASP A 144 -8.60 17.56 -17.94
CA ASP A 144 -8.24 16.13 -17.93
C ASP A 144 -9.40 15.28 -18.48
N PHE A 145 -10.64 15.64 -18.15
CA PHE A 145 -11.82 14.97 -18.69
C PHE A 145 -11.93 15.16 -20.20
N ASP A 146 -11.79 16.40 -20.69
CA ASP A 146 -11.81 16.72 -22.12
C ASP A 146 -10.69 16.00 -22.87
N ARG A 147 -9.49 15.94 -22.29
CA ARG A 147 -8.38 15.16 -22.84
C ARG A 147 -8.71 13.68 -22.95
N MET A 148 -9.30 13.11 -21.90
CA MET A 148 -9.67 11.69 -21.88
C MET A 148 -10.69 11.36 -22.98
N ILE A 149 -11.77 12.16 -23.13
CA ILE A 149 -12.82 11.88 -24.11
C ILE A 149 -12.41 12.19 -25.54
N SER A 150 -11.44 13.11 -25.74
CA SER A 150 -10.95 13.48 -27.07
C SER A 150 -9.80 12.58 -27.56
N THR A 151 -9.18 11.79 -26.68
CA THR A 151 -8.11 10.87 -27.05
C THR A 151 -8.72 9.63 -27.70
N ALA A 152 -8.45 9.44 -29.00
CA ALA A 152 -8.92 8.30 -29.78
C ALA A 152 -7.97 7.08 -29.69
N ASP A 153 -6.80 7.22 -29.07
CA ASP A 153 -5.81 6.19 -28.98
C ASP A 153 -6.05 5.32 -27.71
N GLU A 154 -6.47 4.09 -27.94
CA GLU A 154 -6.67 3.05 -26.92
C GLU A 154 -5.48 2.09 -26.84
N SER A 155 -4.35 2.40 -27.48
CA SER A 155 -3.17 1.55 -27.46
C SER A 155 -2.64 1.36 -26.04
N GLU A 156 -2.19 0.13 -25.73
CA GLU A 156 -1.47 -0.09 -24.48
C GLU A 156 -0.13 0.69 -24.54
N PRO A 157 0.21 1.42 -23.45
CA PRO A 157 1.47 2.15 -23.41
C PRO A 157 2.64 1.17 -23.52
N GLU A 158 3.54 1.43 -24.45
CA GLU A 158 4.82 0.76 -24.52
C GLU A 158 5.82 1.46 -23.61
N MET A 159 6.64 0.69 -22.93
CA MET A 159 7.76 1.20 -22.13
C MET A 159 9.05 0.65 -22.71
N ASP A 160 10.06 1.50 -22.84
CA ASP A 160 11.40 1.08 -23.24
C ASP A 160 11.94 0.06 -22.23
N GLU A 161 12.33 -1.13 -22.69
CA GLU A 161 12.86 -2.19 -21.84
C GLU A 161 14.09 -1.76 -21.02
N HIS A 162 14.83 -0.75 -21.49
CA HIS A 162 15.98 -0.19 -20.76
C HIS A 162 15.55 0.59 -19.49
N LEU A 163 14.32 1.05 -19.42
CA LEU A 163 13.77 1.72 -18.25
C LEU A 163 13.15 0.72 -17.25
N ALA A 164 12.93 -0.52 -17.68
CA ALA A 164 12.33 -1.54 -16.84
C ALA A 164 13.37 -2.11 -15.85
N VAL A 165 12.95 -2.19 -14.59
CA VAL A 165 13.77 -2.70 -13.49
C VAL A 165 13.95 -4.21 -13.61
N SER A 166 15.19 -4.68 -13.65
CA SER A 166 15.51 -6.10 -13.63
C SER A 166 15.32 -6.71 -12.23
N ASP A 167 15.26 -8.03 -12.13
CA ASP A 167 15.19 -8.74 -10.85
C ASP A 167 16.42 -8.52 -9.97
N GLU A 168 17.58 -8.33 -10.60
CA GLU A 168 18.83 -8.06 -9.89
C GLU A 168 18.82 -6.65 -9.28
N GLU A 169 18.47 -5.63 -10.07
CA GLU A 169 18.33 -4.25 -9.59
C GLU A 169 17.28 -4.17 -8.48
N TYR A 170 16.13 -4.85 -8.64
CA TYR A 170 15.10 -4.87 -7.61
C TYR A 170 15.61 -5.48 -6.30
N ARG A 171 16.40 -6.56 -6.36
CA ARG A 171 17.02 -7.16 -5.15
C ARG A 171 18.03 -6.21 -4.51
N GLN A 172 18.89 -5.58 -5.30
CA GLN A 172 19.85 -4.58 -4.82
C GLN A 172 19.13 -3.41 -4.14
N TRP A 173 18.06 -2.88 -4.73
CA TRP A 173 17.26 -1.82 -4.14
C TRP A 173 16.64 -2.24 -2.80
N GLN A 174 16.15 -3.49 -2.70
CA GLN A 174 15.61 -4.00 -1.44
C GLN A 174 16.65 -4.03 -0.31
N GLU A 175 17.92 -4.31 -0.63
CA GLU A 175 19.01 -4.26 0.35
C GLU A 175 19.41 -2.80 0.66
N GLN A 176 19.57 -1.96 -0.33
CA GLN A 176 19.93 -0.55 -0.16
C GLN A 176 18.89 0.22 0.65
N MET A 177 17.60 -0.03 0.43
CA MET A 177 16.53 0.59 1.24
C MET A 177 16.64 0.29 2.74
N LYS A 178 17.26 -0.81 3.14
CA LYS A 178 17.46 -1.13 4.57
C LYS A 178 18.45 -0.17 5.25
N SER A 179 19.37 0.40 4.49
CA SER A 179 20.38 1.34 4.99
C SER A 179 19.87 2.78 5.09
N VAL A 180 18.70 3.09 4.53
CA VAL A 180 18.10 4.42 4.66
C VAL A 180 17.78 4.71 6.12
N GLY A 181 18.36 5.78 6.66
CA GLY A 181 18.21 6.21 8.04
C GLY A 181 16.80 6.72 8.35
N LEU A 182 16.48 6.79 9.64
CA LEU A 182 15.32 7.52 10.15
C LEU A 182 15.84 8.71 10.94
N HIS A 183 15.58 9.91 10.43
CA HIS A 183 15.89 11.12 11.18
C HIS A 183 15.01 11.18 12.44
N TYR A 184 15.52 11.81 13.52
CA TYR A 184 14.80 11.83 14.79
C TYR A 184 13.43 12.54 14.68
N SER A 185 13.33 13.58 13.85
CA SER A 185 12.06 14.28 13.60
C SER A 185 10.95 13.37 13.01
N VAL A 186 11.34 12.38 12.20
CA VAL A 186 10.38 11.38 11.69
C VAL A 186 9.85 10.49 12.83
N LEU A 187 10.72 10.15 13.79
CA LEU A 187 10.28 9.41 14.99
C LEU A 187 9.34 10.25 15.85
N GLU A 188 9.61 11.55 16.01
CA GLU A 188 8.70 12.47 16.70
C GLU A 188 7.33 12.55 16.05
N VAL A 189 7.28 12.64 14.69
CA VAL A 189 6.01 12.60 13.93
C VAL A 189 5.28 11.29 14.19
N ILE A 190 5.96 10.15 14.17
CA ILE A 190 5.34 8.84 14.42
C ILE A 190 4.82 8.75 15.86
N HIS A 191 5.56 9.24 16.85
CA HIS A 191 5.12 9.26 18.25
C HIS A 191 3.91 10.18 18.44
N SER A 192 3.97 11.42 17.91
CA SER A 192 2.83 12.35 17.96
C SER A 192 1.57 11.75 17.30
N LEU A 193 1.72 11.06 16.16
CA LEU A 193 0.60 10.36 15.52
C LEU A 193 0.05 9.22 16.37
N LYS A 194 0.91 8.47 17.04
CA LYS A 194 0.46 7.38 17.93
C LYS A 194 -0.35 7.94 19.09
N ASP A 195 0.13 9.00 19.72
CA ASP A 195 -0.56 9.66 20.82
C ASP A 195 -1.92 10.25 20.37
N LYS A 196 -1.94 10.92 19.20
CA LYS A 196 -3.19 11.45 18.60
C LYS A 196 -4.21 10.34 18.28
N LEU A 197 -3.76 9.17 17.82
CA LEU A 197 -4.63 8.01 17.59
C LEU A 197 -5.21 7.44 18.89
N GLU A 198 -4.42 7.38 19.95
CA GLU A 198 -4.88 6.94 21.27
C GLU A 198 -5.90 7.93 21.84
N ASP A 199 -5.68 9.23 21.70
CA ASP A 199 -6.62 10.27 22.13
C ASP A 199 -7.92 10.23 21.32
N TYR A 200 -7.85 10.04 20.00
CA TYR A 200 -9.02 9.84 19.14
C TYR A 200 -9.88 8.68 19.64
N ASN A 201 -9.26 7.51 19.87
CA ASN A 201 -10.00 6.34 20.35
C ASN A 201 -10.59 6.55 21.75
N ARG A 202 -9.87 7.23 22.64
CA ARG A 202 -10.36 7.57 23.98
C ARG A 202 -11.57 8.53 23.95
N GLN A 203 -11.58 9.47 22.98
CA GLN A 203 -12.72 10.37 22.78
C GLN A 203 -13.95 9.60 22.28
N LEU A 204 -13.75 8.61 21.39
CA LEU A 204 -14.85 7.75 20.92
C LEU A 204 -15.45 6.90 22.06
N GLU A 205 -14.64 6.34 22.94
CA GLU A 205 -15.11 5.55 24.08
C GLU A 205 -15.98 6.39 25.04
N ASN A 206 -15.73 7.70 25.12
CA ASN A 206 -16.45 8.63 25.96
C ASN A 206 -17.63 9.32 25.25
N ALA A 207 -17.81 9.09 23.95
CA ALA A 207 -18.90 9.68 23.19
C ALA A 207 -20.18 8.83 23.31
N ASP A 208 -21.32 9.49 23.54
CA ASP A 208 -22.63 8.83 23.63
C ASP A 208 -23.14 8.24 22.27
N SER A 209 -22.33 8.32 21.23
CA SER A 209 -22.70 7.89 19.87
C SER A 209 -21.90 6.67 19.44
N PRO A 210 -22.52 5.48 19.31
CA PRO A 210 -21.83 4.24 18.95
C PRO A 210 -21.50 4.07 17.45
N SER A 211 -21.61 5.14 16.65
CA SER A 211 -21.49 5.05 15.19
C SER A 211 -20.06 5.09 14.66
N ASP A 212 -19.10 5.55 15.46
CA ASP A 212 -17.72 5.73 15.00
C ASP A 212 -16.85 4.53 15.42
N VAL A 213 -16.13 3.99 14.44
CA VAL A 213 -15.27 2.82 14.61
C VAL A 213 -13.90 3.26 15.10
N ALA A 214 -13.37 2.61 16.15
CA ALA A 214 -12.03 2.86 16.64
C ALA A 214 -10.97 2.71 15.55
N LEU A 215 -10.01 3.63 15.54
CA LEU A 215 -8.94 3.65 14.56
C LEU A 215 -7.74 2.88 15.10
N TYR A 216 -7.69 1.58 14.78
CA TYR A 216 -6.59 0.71 15.20
C TYR A 216 -5.52 0.59 14.12
N VAL A 217 -4.26 0.78 14.50
CA VAL A 217 -3.07 0.58 13.67
C VAL A 217 -2.15 -0.42 14.35
N SER A 218 -2.00 -1.61 13.77
CA SER A 218 -1.17 -2.67 14.34
C SER A 218 0.33 -2.33 14.30
N ASP A 219 1.13 -2.86 15.26
CA ASP A 219 2.59 -2.71 15.27
C ASP A 219 3.24 -3.17 13.95
N ARG A 220 2.67 -4.24 13.36
CA ARG A 220 3.10 -4.70 12.05
C ARG A 220 2.83 -3.65 10.96
N ARG A 221 1.70 -2.92 11.02
CA ARG A 221 1.39 -1.85 10.07
C ARG A 221 2.38 -0.70 10.24
N TRP A 222 2.68 -0.27 11.47
CA TRP A 222 3.72 0.73 11.74
C TRP A 222 5.07 0.34 11.14
N LYS A 223 5.52 -0.89 11.33
CA LYS A 223 6.76 -1.39 10.71
C LYS A 223 6.74 -1.34 9.19
N LYS A 224 5.60 -1.64 8.57
CA LYS A 224 5.43 -1.55 7.10
C LYS A 224 5.38 -0.10 6.62
N ILE A 225 4.77 0.81 7.40
CA ILE A 225 4.78 2.25 7.13
C ILE A 225 6.22 2.76 7.07
N VAL A 226 7.03 2.50 8.10
CA VAL A 226 8.45 2.90 8.10
C VAL A 226 9.19 2.36 6.88
N ARG A 227 8.92 1.11 6.47
CA ARG A 227 9.51 0.56 5.25
C ARG A 227 9.05 1.32 4.00
N LEU A 228 7.80 1.76 3.91
CA LEU A 228 7.29 2.58 2.82
C LEU A 228 7.98 3.94 2.78
N LEU A 229 8.16 4.59 3.94
CA LEU A 229 8.85 5.88 4.03
C LEU A 229 10.32 5.76 3.58
N ARG A 230 11.02 4.69 3.98
CA ARG A 230 12.38 4.40 3.50
C ARG A 230 12.42 4.17 1.99
N ALA A 231 11.44 3.48 1.43
CA ALA A 231 11.34 3.28 -0.01
C ALA A 231 11.12 4.60 -0.75
N SER A 232 10.28 5.50 -0.22
CA SER A 232 10.06 6.84 -0.76
C SER A 232 11.36 7.65 -0.77
N ALA A 233 12.05 7.73 0.35
CA ALA A 233 13.31 8.45 0.47
C ALA A 233 14.39 7.88 -0.48
N PHE A 234 14.52 6.55 -0.54
CA PHE A 234 15.44 5.86 -1.44
C PHE A 234 15.20 6.20 -2.91
N LEU A 235 13.93 6.12 -3.37
CA LEU A 235 13.56 6.43 -4.75
C LEU A 235 13.80 7.89 -5.12
N GLN A 236 13.85 8.78 -4.14
CA GLN A 236 14.21 10.19 -4.32
C GLN A 236 15.71 10.45 -4.17
N GLY A 237 16.54 9.41 -4.02
CA GLY A 237 17.99 9.52 -3.86
C GLY A 237 18.46 10.00 -2.49
N ASN A 238 17.60 9.91 -1.45
CA ASN A 238 17.96 10.34 -0.10
C ASN A 238 18.49 9.18 0.74
N THR A 239 19.44 9.48 1.62
CA THR A 239 20.02 8.53 2.58
C THR A 239 19.23 8.42 3.88
N GLU A 240 18.30 9.34 4.12
CA GLU A 240 17.42 9.38 5.29
C GLU A 240 16.00 9.75 4.90
N VAL A 241 15.04 9.23 5.66
CA VAL A 241 13.61 9.58 5.55
C VAL A 241 13.43 11.04 5.98
N ARG A 242 12.71 11.81 5.16
CA ARG A 242 12.40 13.21 5.41
C ARG A 242 10.95 13.39 5.89
N LEU A 243 10.67 14.56 6.45
CA LEU A 243 9.31 14.92 6.89
C LEU A 243 8.29 14.87 5.75
N SER A 244 8.70 15.21 4.52
CA SER A 244 7.83 15.11 3.34
C SER A 244 7.40 13.67 3.02
N ASP A 245 8.24 12.68 3.30
CA ASP A 245 7.89 11.27 3.12
C ASP A 245 6.77 10.86 4.09
N CYS A 246 6.70 11.48 5.29
CA CYS A 246 5.67 11.21 6.30
C CYS A 246 4.25 11.49 5.80
N LEU A 247 4.08 12.34 4.78
CA LEU A 247 2.77 12.60 4.17
C LEU A 247 2.12 11.36 3.56
N LEU A 248 2.91 10.34 3.18
CA LEU A 248 2.39 9.06 2.71
C LEU A 248 1.56 8.32 3.77
N MET A 249 1.75 8.64 5.05
CA MET A 249 1.01 8.03 6.15
C MET A 249 -0.50 8.32 6.08
N VAL A 250 -0.91 9.40 5.44
CA VAL A 250 -2.34 9.70 5.18
C VAL A 250 -3.05 8.52 4.52
N HIS A 251 -2.35 7.79 3.65
CA HIS A 251 -2.91 6.63 2.93
C HIS A 251 -2.76 5.31 3.68
N CYS A 252 -2.14 5.32 4.86
CA CYS A 252 -1.78 4.10 5.58
C CYS A 252 -2.52 3.93 6.92
N LEU A 253 -3.11 4.98 7.47
CA LEU A 253 -3.60 4.96 8.84
C LEU A 253 -5.10 4.73 8.97
N TRP A 254 -5.94 5.19 8.04
CA TRP A 254 -7.39 5.06 8.15
C TRP A 254 -7.88 3.62 7.90
N ASN A 255 -9.00 3.26 8.52
CA ASN A 255 -9.72 2.00 8.33
C ASN A 255 -11.08 2.21 7.66
N GLU A 256 -11.76 3.32 7.99
CA GLU A 256 -13.05 3.72 7.46
C GLU A 256 -12.93 5.04 6.70
N THR A 257 -13.80 5.26 5.72
CA THR A 257 -13.77 6.49 4.91
C THR A 257 -14.04 7.75 5.72
N SER A 258 -14.85 7.66 6.77
CA SER A 258 -15.12 8.76 7.72
C SER A 258 -13.88 9.25 8.45
N GLN A 259 -12.85 8.42 8.56
CA GLN A 259 -11.60 8.73 9.27
C GLN A 259 -10.57 9.47 8.41
N ILE A 260 -10.78 9.55 7.09
CA ILE A 260 -9.76 10.04 6.15
C ILE A 260 -9.38 11.49 6.43
N ASP A 261 -10.36 12.37 6.62
CA ASP A 261 -10.11 13.78 6.86
C ASP A 261 -9.39 13.99 8.20
N TRP A 262 -9.84 13.31 9.25
CA TRP A 262 -9.16 13.35 10.54
C TRP A 262 -7.70 12.85 10.44
N VAL A 263 -7.46 11.72 9.77
CA VAL A 263 -6.10 11.17 9.56
C VAL A 263 -5.23 12.15 8.79
N ARG A 264 -5.78 12.77 7.75
CA ARG A 264 -5.04 13.79 6.98
C ARG A 264 -4.61 14.96 7.85
N ASP A 265 -5.55 15.49 8.64
CA ASP A 265 -5.29 16.64 9.51
C ASP A 265 -4.32 16.27 10.64
N ALA A 266 -4.42 15.07 11.21
CA ALA A 266 -3.49 14.56 12.22
C ALA A 266 -2.06 14.44 11.67
N VAL A 267 -1.90 13.89 10.45
CA VAL A 267 -0.58 13.76 9.79
C VAL A 267 0.00 15.13 9.48
N LEU A 268 -0.79 16.03 8.88
CA LEU A 268 -0.33 17.40 8.57
C LEU A 268 0.06 18.17 9.82
N THR A 269 -0.71 18.03 10.89
CA THR A 269 -0.42 18.66 12.18
C THR A 269 0.88 18.12 12.78
N ALA A 270 1.03 16.79 12.86
CA ALA A 270 2.23 16.16 13.42
C ALA A 270 3.50 16.55 12.64
N VAL A 271 3.44 16.57 11.31
CA VAL A 271 4.54 17.04 10.46
C VAL A 271 4.81 18.53 10.70
N GLY A 272 3.77 19.37 10.76
CA GLY A 272 3.90 20.81 10.99
C GLY A 272 4.48 21.14 12.36
N GLU A 273 4.12 20.41 13.40
CA GLU A 273 4.68 20.53 14.75
C GLU A 273 6.18 20.23 14.77
N SER A 274 6.60 19.16 14.09
CA SER A 274 8.00 18.80 13.98
C SER A 274 8.81 19.81 13.18
N VAL A 275 8.24 20.40 12.09
CA VAL A 275 8.88 21.48 11.34
C VAL A 275 9.06 22.73 12.20
N ARG A 276 8.08 23.10 13.01
CA ARG A 276 8.17 24.29 13.90
C ARG A 276 9.25 24.14 14.96
N GLY A 277 9.55 22.94 15.41
CA GLY A 277 10.71 22.67 16.27
C GLY A 277 12.06 22.97 15.57
N TYR A 278 12.09 22.97 14.25
CA TYR A 278 13.25 23.35 13.42
C TYR A 278 13.22 24.81 12.94
N VAL A 279 12.08 25.51 13.02
CA VAL A 279 12.07 26.95 12.85
C VAL A 279 12.83 27.51 14.05
N LEU A 280 14.16 27.51 13.87
CA LEU A 280 15.16 28.29 14.56
C LEU A 280 14.64 28.89 15.86
N ASN A 281 15.14 28.42 16.94
CA ASN A 281 15.18 29.23 18.15
C ASN A 281 16.09 30.44 17.85
N LEU A 282 15.56 31.40 17.10
CA LEU A 282 16.22 32.66 16.75
C LEU A 282 16.48 33.52 17.99
N SER A 283 15.89 33.16 19.15
CA SER A 283 16.06 33.91 20.39
C SER A 283 17.54 33.97 20.82
N GLY A 284 18.35 32.93 20.57
CA GLY A 284 19.79 32.99 20.79
C GLY A 284 20.47 33.96 19.82
N ILE A 285 20.15 33.87 18.53
CA ILE A 285 20.71 34.76 17.48
C ILE A 285 20.23 36.21 17.68
N GLU A 286 19.00 36.44 18.07
CA GLU A 286 18.47 37.77 18.38
C GLU A 286 19.15 38.35 19.63
N THR A 287 19.42 37.54 20.64
CA THR A 287 20.15 37.98 21.86
C THR A 287 21.60 38.36 21.51
N ASP A 288 22.28 37.54 20.70
CA ASP A 288 23.66 37.80 20.25
C ASP A 288 23.71 39.04 19.34
N LEU A 289 22.72 39.21 18.48
CA LEU A 289 22.60 40.40 17.60
C LEU A 289 22.33 41.67 18.41
N GLN A 290 21.54 41.59 19.50
CA GLN A 290 21.29 42.71 20.41
C GLN A 290 22.54 43.03 21.24
N ALA A 291 23.31 42.03 21.65
CA ALA A 291 24.60 42.23 22.33
C ALA A 291 25.61 42.94 21.41
N LEU A 292 25.75 42.46 20.16
CA LEU A 292 26.64 43.10 19.16
C LEU A 292 26.22 44.52 18.81
N LYS A 293 24.92 44.82 18.76
CA LYS A 293 24.41 46.20 18.54
C LYS A 293 24.63 47.14 19.74
N LYS A 294 24.91 46.63 20.94
CA LYS A 294 25.24 47.42 22.11
C LYS A 294 26.75 47.70 22.22
N GLU A 295 27.58 46.90 21.55
CA GLU A 295 29.03 47.06 21.52
C GLU A 295 29.53 47.95 20.36
N LEU A 296 28.67 48.25 19.39
CA LEU A 296 28.88 49.20 18.30
C LEU A 296 28.24 50.55 18.63
#